data_61752173de793a6352c34ad54b72bdf6
#
_entry.id   61752173de793a6352c34ad54b72bdf6
#
_cell.length_a   1.000
_cell.length_b   1.000
_cell.length_c   1.000
_cell.angle_alpha   90.00
_cell.angle_beta   90.00
_cell.angle_gamma   90.00
#
_symmetry.space_group_name_H-M   'P 1'
#
loop_
_entity.id
_entity.type
_entity.pdbx_description
1 polymer ?
#
loop_
_entity_poly.entity_id
_entity_poly.type
_entity_poly.pdbx_seq_one_letter_code
_entity_poly.pdbx_strand_id
1 'polypeptide(L)'
;LIVAGIVGEIVSEKMALAGAVAGCQAECGVASAMAASSAAYILGGSGEQILNAAALALKNILGLTCDPVAGLVEVPCVKRNVFLSIHALTAAELSLSGIESKIPVDEIVDAMKETGDLMSTRLKESSEAGLAKTGTGVMIENVLRQKFCE
;
A
#
# COMPACT_ATOMS: atom_id res chain seq x y z
N LEU A 1 17.96 5.06 -0.05
CA LEU A 1 17.41 4.59 -1.34
C LEU A 1 17.73 3.12 -1.62
N ILE A 2 18.97 2.62 -1.39
CA ILE A 2 19.34 1.22 -1.65
C ILE A 2 18.44 0.26 -0.87
N VAL A 3 18.27 0.47 0.44
CA VAL A 3 17.40 -0.39 1.29
C VAL A 3 15.97 -0.39 0.77
N ALA A 4 15.42 0.78 0.42
CA ALA A 4 14.09 0.87 -0.19
C ALA A 4 14.01 0.05 -1.49
N GLY A 5 15.00 0.21 -2.37
CA GLY A 5 15.06 -0.51 -3.65
C GLY A 5 15.08 -2.02 -3.47
N ILE A 6 15.88 -2.54 -2.52
CA ILE A 6 15.95 -3.99 -2.23
C ILE A 6 14.58 -4.52 -1.80
N VAL A 7 13.87 -3.83 -0.89
CA VAL A 7 12.54 -4.28 -0.45
C VAL A 7 11.53 -4.26 -1.59
N GLY A 8 11.54 -3.22 -2.42
CA GLY A 8 10.69 -3.14 -3.61
C GLY A 8 10.98 -4.26 -4.61
N GLU A 9 12.24 -4.57 -4.85
CA GLU A 9 12.67 -5.64 -5.75
C GLU A 9 12.22 -7.02 -5.26
N ILE A 10 12.45 -7.34 -3.98
CA ILE A 10 12.01 -8.61 -3.38
C ILE A 10 10.50 -8.82 -3.57
N VAL A 11 9.69 -7.78 -3.38
CA VAL A 11 8.25 -7.89 -3.60
C VAL A 11 7.93 -8.04 -5.09
N SER A 12 8.62 -7.29 -5.96
CA SER A 12 8.36 -7.30 -7.40
C SER A 12 8.67 -8.64 -8.07
N GLU A 13 9.58 -9.42 -7.51
CA GLU A 13 9.85 -10.80 -7.96
C GLU A 13 8.66 -11.75 -7.75
N LYS A 14 7.82 -11.48 -6.76
CA LYS A 14 6.69 -12.34 -6.41
C LYS A 14 5.35 -11.84 -6.94
N MET A 15 5.19 -10.52 -7.09
CA MET A 15 3.92 -9.93 -7.51
C MET A 15 4.09 -8.57 -8.18
N ALA A 16 3.11 -8.18 -8.99
CA ALA A 16 3.07 -6.84 -9.58
C ALA A 16 2.82 -5.76 -8.52
N LEU A 17 3.55 -4.65 -8.61
CA LEU A 17 3.44 -3.48 -7.70
C LEU A 17 2.38 -2.47 -8.15
N ALA A 18 1.30 -2.94 -8.75
CA ALA A 18 0.28 -2.08 -9.34
C ALA A 18 -1.07 -2.22 -8.62
N GLY A 19 -1.70 -1.10 -8.31
CA GLY A 19 -3.05 -1.04 -7.72
C GLY A 19 -4.11 -1.72 -8.58
N ALA A 20 -3.98 -1.62 -9.90
CA ALA A 20 -4.85 -2.27 -10.88
C ALA A 20 -4.76 -3.81 -10.87
N VAL A 21 -3.67 -4.38 -10.37
CA VAL A 21 -3.46 -5.84 -10.31
C VAL A 21 -3.83 -6.39 -8.93
N ALA A 22 -3.40 -5.75 -7.86
CA ALA A 22 -3.52 -6.32 -6.52
C ALA A 22 -4.01 -5.31 -5.45
N GLY A 23 -4.60 -4.19 -5.85
CA GLY A 23 -5.07 -3.15 -4.94
C GLY A 23 -3.95 -2.22 -4.45
N CYS A 24 -4.32 -1.20 -3.67
CA CYS A 24 -3.35 -0.27 -3.09
C CYS A 24 -2.39 -0.92 -2.08
N GLN A 25 -2.69 -2.10 -1.58
CA GLN A 25 -1.72 -2.87 -0.78
C GLN A 25 -0.41 -3.11 -1.53
N ALA A 26 -0.49 -3.37 -2.84
CA ALA A 26 0.67 -3.65 -3.69
C ALA A 26 1.43 -2.39 -4.11
N GLU A 27 0.78 -1.26 -4.19
CA GLU A 27 1.38 0.01 -4.60
C GLU A 27 1.79 0.87 -3.39
N CYS A 28 0.82 1.50 -2.74
CA CYS A 28 1.08 2.36 -1.58
C CYS A 28 1.58 1.57 -0.36
N GLY A 29 1.12 0.32 -0.22
CA GLY A 29 1.55 -0.55 0.88
C GLY A 29 3.02 -0.95 0.75
N VAL A 30 3.44 -1.36 -0.44
CA VAL A 30 4.86 -1.68 -0.68
C VAL A 30 5.73 -0.44 -0.55
N ALA A 31 5.30 0.71 -1.07
CA ALA A 31 6.00 1.98 -0.86
C ALA A 31 6.18 2.30 0.63
N SER A 32 5.16 2.05 1.46
CA SER A 32 5.24 2.20 2.92
C SER A 32 6.25 1.23 3.55
N ALA A 33 6.32 -0.02 3.11
CA ALA A 33 7.31 -1.00 3.59
C ALA A 33 8.74 -0.61 3.20
N MET A 34 8.94 -0.13 1.97
CA MET A 34 10.22 0.42 1.50
C MET A 34 10.68 1.60 2.38
N ALA A 35 9.75 2.49 2.74
CA ALA A 35 10.01 3.61 3.62
C ALA A 35 10.29 3.17 5.06
N ALA A 36 9.53 2.20 5.60
CA ALA A 36 9.71 1.65 6.95
C ALA A 36 11.10 1.02 7.13
N SER A 37 11.51 0.18 6.18
CA SER A 37 12.84 -0.44 6.16
C SER A 37 13.95 0.60 6.09
N SER A 38 13.78 1.62 5.25
CA SER A 38 14.76 2.71 5.11
C SER A 38 14.86 3.54 6.39
N ALA A 39 13.72 3.83 7.04
CA ALA A 39 13.70 4.55 8.31
C ALA A 39 14.40 3.74 9.41
N ALA A 40 14.10 2.44 9.52
CA ALA A 40 14.77 1.55 10.48
C ALA A 40 16.28 1.51 10.24
N TYR A 41 16.73 1.44 8.98
CA TYR A 41 18.15 1.49 8.63
C TYR A 41 18.82 2.81 9.04
N ILE A 42 18.20 3.95 8.72
CA ILE A 42 18.73 5.29 9.03
C ILE A 42 18.86 5.47 10.56
N LEU A 43 17.92 4.93 11.32
CA LEU A 43 17.90 4.98 12.79
C LEU A 43 18.81 3.93 13.45
N GLY A 44 19.60 3.19 12.68
CA GLY A 44 20.62 2.27 13.18
C GLY A 44 20.11 0.86 13.51
N GLY A 45 18.96 0.47 12.97
CA GLY A 45 18.40 -0.87 13.13
C GLY A 45 19.28 -1.96 12.51
N SER A 46 19.28 -3.15 13.13
CA SER A 46 19.92 -4.35 12.60
C SER A 46 19.22 -4.84 11.31
N GLY A 47 19.88 -5.73 10.56
CA GLY A 47 19.27 -6.34 9.38
C GLY A 47 17.91 -7.00 9.66
N GLU A 48 17.78 -7.66 10.80
CA GLU A 48 16.52 -8.26 11.26
C GLU A 48 15.44 -7.21 11.52
N GLN A 49 15.80 -6.10 12.19
CA GLN A 49 14.86 -5.00 12.45
C GLN A 49 14.42 -4.29 11.17
N ILE A 50 15.30 -4.18 10.18
CA ILE A 50 14.97 -3.60 8.87
C ILE A 50 13.92 -4.45 8.16
N LEU A 51 14.09 -5.77 8.10
CA LEU A 51 13.11 -6.69 7.51
C LEU A 51 11.83 -6.77 8.33
N ASN A 52 11.93 -6.74 9.65
CA ASN A 52 10.78 -6.72 10.54
C ASN A 52 9.94 -5.45 10.38
N ALA A 53 10.56 -4.30 10.14
CA ALA A 53 9.85 -3.06 9.84
C ALA A 53 9.03 -3.17 8.53
N ALA A 54 9.59 -3.80 7.47
CA ALA A 54 8.84 -4.11 6.25
C ALA A 54 7.66 -5.03 6.53
N ALA A 55 7.88 -6.10 7.29
CA ALA A 55 6.85 -7.06 7.66
C ALA A 55 5.71 -6.40 8.45
N LEU A 56 6.04 -5.55 9.43
CA LEU A 56 5.06 -4.78 10.21
C LEU A 56 4.26 -3.82 9.32
N ALA A 57 4.91 -3.15 8.38
CA ALA A 57 4.23 -2.26 7.45
C ALA A 57 3.27 -3.01 6.53
N LEU A 58 3.71 -4.10 5.89
CA LEU A 58 2.89 -4.84 4.93
C LEU A 58 1.67 -5.52 5.57
N LYS A 59 1.87 -6.28 6.66
CA LYS A 59 0.78 -7.07 7.23
C LYS A 59 -0.40 -6.24 7.74
N ASN A 60 -0.15 -5.00 8.14
CA ASN A 60 -1.19 -4.13 8.70
C ASN A 60 -2.00 -3.39 7.62
N ILE A 61 -1.71 -3.61 6.35
CA ILE A 61 -2.43 -3.00 5.22
C ILE A 61 -2.93 -4.05 4.20
N LEU A 62 -2.88 -5.34 4.55
CA LEU A 62 -3.42 -6.38 3.68
C LEU A 62 -4.90 -6.12 3.37
N GLY A 63 -5.27 -6.28 2.11
CA GLY A 63 -6.62 -6.03 1.63
C GLY A 63 -6.92 -4.57 1.30
N LEU A 64 -5.95 -3.66 1.37
CA LEU A 64 -6.16 -2.27 0.98
C LEU A 64 -6.50 -2.17 -0.51
N THR A 65 -7.75 -1.78 -0.78
CA THR A 65 -8.32 -1.69 -2.14
C THR A 65 -7.79 -0.48 -2.91
N CYS A 66 -7.90 -0.51 -4.24
CA CYS A 66 -7.69 0.64 -5.09
C CYS A 66 -9.03 1.07 -5.70
N ASP A 67 -9.64 2.10 -5.13
CA ASP A 67 -11.00 2.55 -5.42
C ASP A 67 -11.09 4.07 -5.68
N PRO A 68 -10.30 4.60 -6.68
CA PRO A 68 -10.22 6.02 -6.94
C PRO A 68 -11.58 6.58 -7.42
N VAL A 69 -11.99 7.73 -6.86
CA VAL A 69 -13.22 8.40 -7.24
C VAL A 69 -13.04 9.07 -8.61
N ALA A 70 -13.92 8.75 -9.54
CA ALA A 70 -13.85 9.23 -10.93
C ALA A 70 -12.53 8.92 -11.66
N GLY A 71 -11.80 7.89 -11.23
CA GLY A 71 -10.49 7.55 -11.78
C GLY A 71 -9.35 8.50 -11.37
N LEU A 72 -9.62 9.44 -10.45
CA LEU A 72 -8.64 10.44 -10.04
C LEU A 72 -8.01 10.09 -8.69
N VAL A 73 -6.70 10.29 -8.59
CA VAL A 73 -5.90 9.94 -7.40
C VAL A 73 -6.08 10.88 -6.21
N GLU A 74 -6.76 12.04 -6.38
CA GLU A 74 -7.03 12.95 -5.27
C GLU A 74 -7.87 12.30 -4.16
N VAL A 75 -8.78 11.39 -4.52
CA VAL A 75 -9.62 10.67 -3.56
C VAL A 75 -9.63 9.19 -3.89
N PRO A 76 -9.01 8.33 -3.06
CA PRO A 76 -8.34 8.61 -1.78
C PRO A 76 -6.80 8.67 -1.83
N CYS A 77 -6.18 8.42 -3.00
CA CYS A 77 -4.78 8.00 -3.10
C CYS A 77 -3.77 9.01 -2.50
N VAL A 78 -3.91 10.32 -2.78
CA VAL A 78 -3.02 11.34 -2.20
C VAL A 78 -3.05 11.30 -0.68
N LYS A 79 -4.26 11.28 -0.09
CA LYS A 79 -4.42 11.23 1.37
C LYS A 79 -3.95 9.89 1.95
N ARG A 80 -4.18 8.80 1.23
CA ARG A 80 -3.72 7.45 1.60
C ARG A 80 -2.19 7.40 1.70
N ASN A 81 -1.47 8.01 0.75
CA ASN A 81 -0.01 8.13 0.82
C ASN A 81 0.47 8.92 2.04
N VAL A 82 -0.22 10.00 2.42
CA VAL A 82 0.11 10.75 3.65
C VAL A 82 -0.03 9.87 4.89
N PHE A 83 -1.13 9.14 5.02
CA PHE A 83 -1.31 8.22 6.16
C PHE A 83 -0.28 7.09 6.16
N LEU A 84 0.03 6.53 5.00
CA LEU A 84 0.99 5.43 4.89
C LEU A 84 2.43 5.87 5.12
N SER A 85 2.78 7.15 4.96
CA SER A 85 4.09 7.67 5.37
C SER A 85 4.26 7.65 6.89
N ILE A 86 3.22 8.02 7.65
CA ILE A 86 3.23 7.91 9.12
C ILE A 86 3.20 6.43 9.56
N HIS A 87 2.43 5.60 8.87
CA HIS A 87 2.42 4.16 9.09
C HIS A 87 3.82 3.53 8.94
N ALA A 88 4.59 3.98 7.94
CA ALA A 88 5.96 3.53 7.74
C ALA A 88 6.87 3.88 8.93
N LEU A 89 6.77 5.10 9.44
CA LEU A 89 7.54 5.52 10.62
C LEU A 89 7.13 4.72 11.86
N THR A 90 5.84 4.50 12.05
CA THR A 90 5.32 3.68 13.15
C THR A 90 5.84 2.24 13.08
N ALA A 91 5.87 1.63 11.89
CA ALA A 91 6.40 0.28 11.71
C ALA A 91 7.91 0.21 12.02
N ALA A 92 8.68 1.23 11.62
CA ALA A 92 10.09 1.33 11.96
C ALA A 92 10.30 1.44 13.47
N GLU A 93 9.59 2.33 14.15
CA GLU A 93 9.67 2.51 15.60
C GLU A 93 9.29 1.25 16.38
N LEU A 94 8.22 0.56 15.99
CA LEU A 94 7.83 -0.72 16.60
C LEU A 94 8.95 -1.74 16.47
N SER A 95 9.54 -1.86 15.29
CA SER A 95 10.63 -2.80 15.04
C SER A 95 11.86 -2.46 15.87
N LEU A 96 12.28 -1.20 15.91
CA LEU A 96 13.42 -0.74 16.69
C LEU A 96 13.21 -0.92 18.20
N SER A 97 11.95 -0.83 18.65
CA SER A 97 11.57 -1.10 20.05
C SER A 97 11.49 -2.59 20.39
N GLY A 98 11.83 -3.49 19.48
CA GLY A 98 11.83 -4.93 19.70
C GLY A 98 10.46 -5.60 19.51
N ILE A 99 9.48 -4.91 18.94
CA ILE A 99 8.19 -5.53 18.59
C ILE A 99 8.36 -6.30 17.28
N GLU A 100 8.12 -7.61 17.35
CA GLU A 100 8.28 -8.52 16.22
C GLU A 100 6.96 -8.69 15.44
N SER A 101 7.08 -8.85 14.14
CA SER A 101 5.94 -9.20 13.26
C SER A 101 5.36 -10.58 13.56
N LYS A 102 6.18 -11.52 14.03
CA LYS A 102 5.91 -12.96 14.19
C LYS A 102 5.73 -13.70 12.85
N ILE A 103 5.26 -13.04 11.82
CA ILE A 103 5.18 -13.61 10.47
C ILE A 103 6.33 -12.97 9.67
N PRO A 104 7.20 -13.77 9.03
CA PRO A 104 8.29 -13.28 8.21
C PRO A 104 7.79 -12.49 6.99
N VAL A 105 8.60 -11.55 6.51
CA VAL A 105 8.23 -10.70 5.37
C VAL A 105 7.91 -11.50 4.12
N ASP A 106 8.61 -12.60 3.86
CA ASP A 106 8.37 -13.45 2.69
C ASP A 106 6.99 -14.08 2.67
N GLU A 107 6.53 -14.58 3.83
CA GLU A 107 5.19 -15.13 3.98
C GLU A 107 4.11 -14.05 3.89
N ILE A 108 4.40 -12.83 4.36
CA ILE A 108 3.46 -11.69 4.23
C ILE A 108 3.32 -11.28 2.76
N VAL A 109 4.40 -11.31 1.97
CA VAL A 109 4.33 -11.01 0.54
C VAL A 109 3.51 -12.07 -0.19
N ASP A 110 3.67 -13.35 0.16
CA ASP A 110 2.86 -14.43 -0.41
C ASP A 110 1.37 -14.27 -0.05
N ALA A 111 1.07 -13.95 1.21
CA ALA A 111 -0.30 -13.66 1.66
C ALA A 111 -0.89 -12.40 0.99
N MET A 112 -0.07 -11.38 0.74
CA MET A 112 -0.49 -10.17 0.03
C MET A 112 -0.83 -10.47 -1.43
N LYS A 113 -0.04 -11.31 -2.08
CA LYS A 113 -0.32 -11.80 -3.44
C LYS A 113 -1.65 -12.54 -3.48
N GLU A 114 -1.84 -13.53 -2.60
CA GLU A 114 -3.09 -14.29 -2.50
C GLU A 114 -4.29 -13.38 -2.24
N THR A 115 -4.17 -12.43 -1.30
CA THR A 115 -5.20 -11.42 -1.01
C THR A 115 -5.52 -10.59 -2.26
N GLY A 116 -4.50 -10.18 -3.01
CA GLY A 116 -4.67 -9.49 -4.28
C GLY A 116 -5.42 -10.34 -5.31
N ASP A 117 -5.07 -11.62 -5.44
CA ASP A 117 -5.74 -12.54 -6.38
C ASP A 117 -7.22 -12.75 -6.02
N LEU A 118 -7.55 -12.83 -4.73
CA LEU A 118 -8.92 -12.95 -4.22
C LEU A 118 -9.73 -11.65 -4.29
N MET A 119 -9.06 -10.49 -4.39
CA MET A 119 -9.73 -9.19 -4.45
C MET A 119 -10.54 -9.04 -5.74
N SER A 120 -11.79 -8.61 -5.62
CA SER A 120 -12.65 -8.30 -6.78
C SER A 120 -11.97 -7.30 -7.72
N THR A 121 -12.04 -7.52 -9.04
CA THR A 121 -11.56 -6.59 -10.06
C THR A 121 -12.20 -5.20 -9.95
N ARG A 122 -13.40 -5.12 -9.40
CA ARG A 122 -14.11 -3.85 -9.13
C ARG A 122 -13.43 -2.99 -8.05
N LEU A 123 -12.52 -3.56 -7.26
CA LEU A 123 -11.74 -2.90 -6.21
C LEU A 123 -10.27 -2.68 -6.60
N LYS A 124 -9.94 -2.89 -7.88
CA LYS A 124 -8.61 -2.80 -8.46
C LYS A 124 -8.56 -1.66 -9.49
N GLU A 125 -8.64 -0.41 -9.01
CA GLU A 125 -8.52 0.83 -9.81
C GLU A 125 -9.63 1.05 -10.86
N SER A 126 -10.69 0.25 -10.85
CA SER A 126 -11.77 0.33 -11.83
C SER A 126 -12.77 1.47 -11.58
N SER A 127 -12.77 2.06 -10.41
CA SER A 127 -13.82 3.01 -9.95
C SER A 127 -15.24 2.42 -9.94
N GLU A 128 -15.37 1.08 -9.92
CA GLU A 128 -16.66 0.39 -9.99
C GLU A 128 -17.20 -0.06 -8.62
N ALA A 129 -16.42 0.12 -7.55
CA ALA A 129 -16.81 -0.23 -6.19
C ALA A 129 -16.13 0.68 -5.16
N GLY A 130 -16.32 0.39 -3.87
CA GLY A 130 -15.69 1.13 -2.78
C GLY A 130 -16.11 2.59 -2.73
N LEU A 131 -15.16 3.49 -2.46
CA LEU A 131 -15.39 4.93 -2.33
C LEU A 131 -15.98 5.54 -3.61
N ALA A 132 -15.58 5.05 -4.78
CA ALA A 132 -16.06 5.55 -6.07
C ALA A 132 -17.58 5.40 -6.25
N LYS A 133 -18.22 4.45 -5.58
CA LYS A 133 -19.68 4.19 -5.69
C LYS A 133 -20.48 4.65 -4.48
N THR A 134 -19.89 5.42 -3.59
CA THR A 134 -20.67 6.17 -2.59
C THR A 134 -21.48 7.27 -3.27
N GLY A 135 -22.58 7.70 -2.64
CA GLY A 135 -23.42 8.78 -3.22
C GLY A 135 -22.61 10.03 -3.56
N THR A 136 -21.67 10.43 -2.67
CA THR A 136 -20.77 11.56 -2.93
C THR A 136 -19.78 11.27 -4.07
N GLY A 137 -19.24 10.04 -4.12
CA GLY A 137 -18.32 9.62 -5.19
C GLY A 137 -18.96 9.73 -6.58
N VAL A 138 -20.20 9.24 -6.72
CA VAL A 138 -20.98 9.34 -7.97
C VAL A 138 -21.31 10.80 -8.31
N MET A 139 -21.63 11.62 -7.32
CA MET A 139 -21.89 13.05 -7.54
C MET A 139 -20.62 13.76 -8.07
N ILE A 140 -19.46 13.49 -7.49
CA ILE A 140 -18.19 14.05 -7.96
C ILE A 140 -17.90 13.60 -9.41
N GLU A 141 -18.07 12.31 -9.71
CA GLU A 141 -17.89 11.79 -11.07
C GLU A 141 -18.78 12.51 -12.08
N ASN A 142 -20.06 12.72 -11.77
CA ASN A 142 -21.01 13.42 -12.66
C ASN A 142 -20.61 14.88 -12.90
N VAL A 143 -20.19 15.60 -11.86
CA VAL A 143 -19.73 17.00 -11.98
C VAL A 143 -18.48 17.09 -12.86
N LEU A 144 -17.54 16.16 -12.71
CA LEU A 144 -16.32 16.13 -13.53
C LEU A 144 -16.63 15.81 -14.98
N ARG A 145 -17.48 14.83 -15.25
CA ARG A 145 -17.91 14.50 -16.62
C ARG A 145 -18.55 15.69 -17.33
N GLN A 146 -19.39 16.47 -16.64
CA GLN A 146 -19.99 17.68 -17.22
C GLN A 146 -18.95 18.74 -17.60
N LYS A 147 -17.91 18.93 -16.77
CA LYS A 147 -16.86 19.93 -17.03
C LYS A 147 -15.90 19.57 -18.16
N PHE A 148 -15.72 18.30 -18.47
CA PHE A 148 -14.76 17.83 -19.47
C PHE A 148 -15.41 17.33 -20.76
N CYS A 149 -16.76 17.31 -20.85
CA CYS A 149 -17.51 16.97 -22.06
C CYS A 149 -18.10 18.20 -22.78
N GLU A 150 -17.82 19.42 -22.30
CA GLU A 150 -17.98 20.70 -22.98
C GLU A 150 -16.65 21.14 -23.62
#